data_5b1b782bee255eb48618cd3459897fd0
#
_entry.id   5b1b782bee255eb48618cd3459897fd0
#
_cell.length_a   1.000
_cell.length_b   1.000
_cell.length_c   1.000
_cell.angle_alpha   90.00
_cell.angle_beta   90.00
_cell.angle_gamma   90.00
#
_symmetry.space_group_name_H-M   'P 1'
#
loop_
_entity.id
_entity.type
_entity.pdbx_description
1 polymer ?
#
loop_
_entity_poly.entity_id
_entity_poly.type
_entity_poly.pdbx_seq_one_letter_code
_entity_poly.pdbx_strand_id
1 'polypeptide(L)'
;MILGIDLGTTHSAVGVVDSGFPILLADEDGKRIIPSAVWFGKDGGVEVGRKALRRRAADQGRVVTSVKRWMGADDISDPVLETVGKSPEEVSAEILKELKRIAEWRLETEVSKAVITVPAYFNDGQRAATKAAGELAGLEVVRIINEPTAAALAYGLDKLQDKARVAVYDLGGGTFDLTILEMEGGVFQVLATHGDTQLGGDDVDRMIFEKLTAGAGEIAAGVEWKFMEEAEKAKRALSDAEDYAVRIPFYDGSRSIEQTLTRAELDVMTKGWIARTLKCCRQALLDSGLEASDLDAVVLVGGSTRMPAVRSAVADFFQKEVDVTQHPDEAIALGATIQAGVMSGAMRKMVLL
;
A
#
# COMPACT_ATOMS: atom_id res chain seq x y z
N MET A 1 12.79 -6.36 -21.51
CA MET A 1 12.76 -6.12 -20.04
C MET A 1 11.33 -5.96 -19.61
N ILE A 2 10.94 -6.45 -18.42
CA ILE A 2 9.60 -6.29 -17.84
C ILE A 2 9.79 -5.69 -16.46
N LEU A 3 9.07 -4.61 -16.15
CA LEU A 3 9.07 -4.00 -14.80
C LEU A 3 8.17 -4.79 -13.85
N GLY A 4 8.55 -4.87 -12.58
CA GLY A 4 7.66 -5.23 -11.48
C GLY A 4 7.22 -3.95 -10.78
N ILE A 5 5.92 -3.70 -10.72
CA ILE A 5 5.36 -2.47 -10.15
C ILE A 5 4.40 -2.83 -9.01
N ASP A 6 4.65 -2.27 -7.86
CA ASP A 6 3.67 -2.17 -6.79
C ASP A 6 2.95 -0.82 -6.90
N LEU A 7 1.67 -0.85 -7.30
CA LEU A 7 0.80 0.31 -7.34
C LEU A 7 -0.02 0.36 -6.05
N GLY A 8 0.57 0.82 -4.95
CA GLY A 8 -0.06 0.85 -3.64
C GLY A 8 -1.01 2.05 -3.43
N THR A 9 -1.91 1.94 -2.45
CA THR A 9 -2.85 3.03 -2.09
C THR A 9 -2.12 4.30 -1.65
N THR A 10 -1.12 4.15 -0.78
CA THR A 10 -0.39 5.28 -0.19
C THR A 10 1.00 5.45 -0.82
N HIS A 11 1.65 4.35 -1.17
CA HIS A 11 3.00 4.32 -1.72
C HIS A 11 3.09 3.36 -2.88
N SER A 12 3.94 3.68 -3.84
CA SER A 12 4.22 2.84 -5.00
C SER A 12 5.72 2.66 -5.21
N ALA A 13 6.10 1.55 -5.83
CA ALA A 13 7.50 1.23 -6.10
C ALA A 13 7.63 0.47 -7.42
N VAL A 14 8.82 0.54 -8.02
CA VAL A 14 9.15 -0.16 -9.26
C VAL A 14 10.48 -0.89 -9.12
N GLY A 15 10.57 -2.06 -9.71
CA GLY A 15 11.79 -2.85 -9.74
C GLY A 15 12.00 -3.58 -11.04
N VAL A 16 13.18 -4.16 -11.17
CA VAL A 16 13.64 -4.93 -12.32
C VAL A 16 14.55 -6.05 -11.85
N VAL A 17 14.65 -7.12 -12.63
CA VAL A 17 15.69 -8.13 -12.41
C VAL A 17 16.95 -7.69 -13.12
N ASP A 18 18.00 -7.47 -12.35
CA ASP A 18 19.36 -7.20 -12.84
C ASP A 18 20.30 -8.32 -12.42
N SER A 19 21.04 -8.85 -13.39
CA SER A 19 22.02 -9.93 -13.17
C SER A 19 21.46 -11.15 -12.39
N GLY A 20 20.15 -11.42 -12.55
CA GLY A 20 19.45 -12.52 -11.87
C GLY A 20 18.92 -12.19 -10.46
N PHE A 21 19.09 -10.94 -10.00
CA PHE A 21 18.59 -10.47 -8.70
C PHE A 21 17.47 -9.44 -8.87
N PRO A 22 16.38 -9.55 -8.11
CA PRO A 22 15.34 -8.53 -8.08
C PRO A 22 15.85 -7.31 -7.31
N ILE A 23 15.79 -6.15 -7.93
CA ILE A 23 16.18 -4.87 -7.33
C ILE A 23 15.06 -3.84 -7.49
N LEU A 24 14.83 -3.02 -6.46
CA LEU A 24 13.97 -1.87 -6.55
C LEU A 24 14.76 -0.64 -7.01
N LEU A 25 14.17 0.11 -7.93
CA LEU A 25 14.77 1.30 -8.51
C LEU A 25 14.44 2.52 -7.64
N ALA A 26 15.46 3.32 -7.36
CA ALA A 26 15.29 4.54 -6.58
C ALA A 26 15.12 5.75 -7.50
N ASP A 27 14.33 6.73 -7.04
CA ASP A 27 14.20 8.05 -7.68
C ASP A 27 15.50 8.87 -7.59
N GLU A 28 15.45 10.10 -8.06
CA GLU A 28 16.59 11.05 -8.07
C GLU A 28 17.07 11.40 -6.65
N ASP A 29 16.18 11.32 -5.65
CA ASP A 29 16.48 11.54 -4.22
C ASP A 29 16.98 10.26 -3.52
N GLY A 30 17.19 9.16 -4.24
CA GLY A 30 17.61 7.86 -3.70
C GLY A 30 16.51 7.10 -2.98
N LYS A 31 15.23 7.44 -3.17
CA LYS A 31 14.08 6.78 -2.55
C LYS A 31 13.48 5.74 -3.47
N ARG A 32 13.36 4.50 -2.99
CA ARG A 32 12.75 3.38 -3.72
C ARG A 32 11.23 3.40 -3.70
N ILE A 33 10.65 4.08 -2.73
CA ILE A 33 9.21 4.18 -2.50
C ILE A 33 8.79 5.62 -2.72
N ILE A 34 7.81 5.84 -3.59
CA ILE A 34 7.21 7.15 -3.86
C ILE A 34 5.79 7.21 -3.31
N PRO A 35 5.34 8.36 -2.78
CA PRO A 35 3.94 8.55 -2.44
C PRO A 35 3.03 8.40 -3.66
N SER A 36 1.92 7.67 -3.51
CA SER A 36 0.85 7.58 -4.51
C SER A 36 -0.03 8.83 -4.47
N ALA A 37 0.56 9.97 -4.82
CA ALA A 37 -0.06 11.29 -4.79
C ALA A 37 0.16 11.99 -6.13
N VAL A 38 -0.87 12.66 -6.65
CA VAL A 38 -0.82 13.40 -7.91
C VAL A 38 -1.47 14.78 -7.72
N TRP A 39 -0.76 15.82 -8.11
CA TRP A 39 -1.31 17.16 -8.20
C TRP A 39 -1.58 17.52 -9.66
N PHE A 40 -2.76 18.14 -9.90
CA PHE A 40 -3.17 18.61 -11.20
C PHE A 40 -3.34 20.13 -11.18
N GLY A 41 -2.42 20.84 -11.82
CA GLY A 41 -2.47 22.31 -11.95
C GLY A 41 -3.61 22.80 -12.86
N LYS A 42 -4.07 24.02 -12.63
CA LYS A 42 -5.06 24.68 -13.49
C LYS A 42 -4.52 24.97 -14.90
N ASP A 43 -3.23 25.06 -15.03
CA ASP A 43 -2.46 25.26 -16.27
C ASP A 43 -2.17 23.98 -17.04
N GLY A 44 -2.66 22.82 -16.52
CA GLY A 44 -2.41 21.51 -17.10
C GLY A 44 -1.11 20.83 -16.60
N GLY A 45 -0.38 21.47 -15.68
CA GLY A 45 0.78 20.85 -15.05
C GLY A 45 0.40 19.66 -14.18
N VAL A 46 1.25 18.63 -14.16
CA VAL A 46 1.07 17.43 -13.32
C VAL A 46 2.35 17.19 -12.53
N GLU A 47 2.21 16.96 -11.23
CA GLU A 47 3.32 16.52 -10.37
C GLU A 47 2.91 15.26 -9.62
N VAL A 48 3.88 14.35 -9.40
CA VAL A 48 3.65 13.06 -8.74
C VAL A 48 4.54 12.92 -7.51
N GLY A 49 4.09 12.13 -6.55
CA GLY A 49 4.86 11.76 -5.39
C GLY A 49 5.07 12.91 -4.40
N ARG A 50 6.30 13.06 -3.90
CA ARG A 50 6.65 14.11 -2.92
C ARG A 50 6.44 15.52 -3.45
N LYS A 51 6.63 15.73 -4.76
CA LYS A 51 6.37 17.03 -5.40
C LYS A 51 4.89 17.38 -5.30
N ALA A 52 4.00 16.44 -5.61
CA ALA A 52 2.55 16.62 -5.46
C ALA A 52 2.15 16.92 -4.01
N LEU A 53 2.69 16.20 -3.03
CA LEU A 53 2.37 16.44 -1.62
C LEU A 53 2.78 17.84 -1.14
N ARG A 54 3.88 18.41 -1.66
CA ARG A 54 4.29 19.79 -1.35
C ARG A 54 3.30 20.82 -1.84
N ARG A 55 2.50 20.50 -2.88
CA ARG A 55 1.44 21.41 -3.40
C ARG A 55 0.26 21.53 -2.45
N ARG A 56 0.07 20.60 -1.49
CA ARG A 56 -1.04 20.67 -0.52
C ARG A 56 -1.13 22.00 0.21
N ALA A 57 -0.01 22.62 0.54
CA ALA A 57 0.01 23.89 1.25
C ALA A 57 -0.61 25.05 0.44
N ALA A 58 -0.51 25.01 -0.89
CA ALA A 58 -0.97 26.08 -1.77
C ALA A 58 -2.25 25.71 -2.55
N ASP A 59 -2.48 24.42 -2.80
CA ASP A 59 -3.54 23.95 -3.71
C ASP A 59 -4.06 22.56 -3.30
N GLN A 60 -4.49 22.43 -2.05
CA GLN A 60 -4.95 21.15 -1.45
C GLN A 60 -6.06 20.48 -2.29
N GLY A 61 -7.04 21.23 -2.74
CA GLY A 61 -8.19 20.73 -3.50
C GLY A 61 -7.84 20.13 -4.86
N ARG A 62 -6.56 20.06 -5.23
CA ARG A 62 -6.08 19.49 -6.49
C ARG A 62 -4.97 18.44 -6.31
N VAL A 63 -4.73 18.00 -5.08
CA VAL A 63 -3.80 16.92 -4.74
C VAL A 63 -4.59 15.66 -4.43
N VAL A 64 -4.65 14.73 -5.37
CA VAL A 64 -5.32 13.43 -5.21
C VAL A 64 -4.39 12.47 -4.49
N THR A 65 -4.91 11.78 -3.47
CA THR A 65 -4.24 10.69 -2.75
C THR A 65 -5.20 9.53 -2.56
N SER A 66 -4.68 8.36 -2.22
CA SER A 66 -5.48 7.14 -1.95
C SER A 66 -6.45 6.76 -3.09
N VAL A 67 -6.12 7.17 -4.34
CA VAL A 67 -6.98 6.99 -5.51
C VAL A 67 -7.33 5.52 -5.76
N LYS A 68 -6.48 4.58 -5.34
CA LYS A 68 -6.69 3.15 -5.50
C LYS A 68 -7.99 2.65 -4.84
N ARG A 69 -8.49 3.33 -3.81
CA ARG A 69 -9.78 3.03 -3.17
C ARG A 69 -10.99 3.24 -4.11
N TRP A 70 -10.81 4.05 -5.16
CA TRP A 70 -11.85 4.39 -6.13
C TRP A 70 -11.74 3.63 -7.46
N MET A 71 -10.70 2.76 -7.61
CA MET A 71 -10.47 2.01 -8.83
C MET A 71 -11.68 1.11 -9.15
N GLY A 72 -12.23 1.28 -10.37
CA GLY A 72 -13.37 0.52 -10.85
C GLY A 72 -14.67 0.75 -10.07
N ALA A 73 -14.78 1.85 -9.32
CA ALA A 73 -16.01 2.23 -8.64
C ALA A 73 -16.97 2.92 -9.61
N ASP A 74 -18.25 2.55 -9.56
CA ASP A 74 -19.31 3.17 -10.37
C ASP A 74 -19.72 4.54 -9.82
N ASP A 75 -19.61 4.73 -8.49
CA ASP A 75 -19.95 5.99 -7.81
C ASP A 75 -18.73 6.48 -7.04
N ILE A 76 -18.23 7.64 -7.44
CA ILE A 76 -17.03 8.26 -6.88
C ILE A 76 -17.47 9.53 -6.14
N SER A 77 -17.35 9.51 -4.82
CA SER A 77 -17.68 10.64 -3.95
C SER A 77 -16.43 11.28 -3.32
N ASP A 78 -15.38 11.47 -4.13
CA ASP A 78 -14.15 12.14 -3.71
C ASP A 78 -14.14 13.59 -4.23
N PRO A 79 -14.21 14.60 -3.33
CA PRO A 79 -14.28 16.02 -3.74
C PRO A 79 -13.06 16.48 -4.53
N VAL A 80 -11.90 15.85 -4.35
CA VAL A 80 -10.68 16.20 -5.07
C VAL A 80 -10.72 15.66 -6.49
N LEU A 81 -11.16 14.40 -6.66
CA LEU A 81 -11.37 13.81 -7.99
C LEU A 81 -12.40 14.59 -8.79
N GLU A 82 -13.51 15.00 -8.17
CA GLU A 82 -14.51 15.88 -8.79
C GLU A 82 -13.90 17.23 -9.22
N THR A 83 -13.11 17.85 -8.34
CA THR A 83 -12.45 19.15 -8.63
C THR A 83 -11.46 19.07 -9.78
N VAL A 84 -10.70 18.00 -9.88
CA VAL A 84 -9.69 17.84 -10.95
C VAL A 84 -10.29 17.29 -12.24
N GLY A 85 -11.49 16.69 -12.19
CA GLY A 85 -12.18 16.11 -13.33
C GLY A 85 -11.44 14.94 -13.96
N LYS A 86 -10.82 14.10 -13.12
CA LYS A 86 -10.02 12.94 -13.53
C LYS A 86 -10.60 11.65 -13.00
N SER A 87 -10.57 10.59 -13.81
CA SER A 87 -10.92 9.26 -13.33
C SER A 87 -9.81 8.66 -12.47
N PRO A 88 -10.13 7.66 -11.62
CA PRO A 88 -9.13 6.93 -10.85
C PRO A 88 -8.04 6.30 -11.71
N GLU A 89 -8.40 5.82 -12.91
CA GLU A 89 -7.47 5.23 -13.88
C GLU A 89 -6.51 6.28 -14.43
N GLU A 90 -6.99 7.49 -14.78
CA GLU A 90 -6.15 8.58 -15.24
C GLU A 90 -5.16 9.03 -14.17
N VAL A 91 -5.60 9.16 -12.91
CA VAL A 91 -4.72 9.52 -11.79
C VAL A 91 -3.68 8.43 -11.54
N SER A 92 -4.10 7.15 -11.54
CA SER A 92 -3.19 6.02 -11.38
C SER A 92 -2.18 5.93 -12.53
N ALA A 93 -2.62 6.28 -13.75
CA ALA A 93 -1.73 6.34 -14.91
C ALA A 93 -0.59 7.36 -14.72
N GLU A 94 -0.83 8.51 -14.07
CA GLU A 94 0.24 9.48 -13.80
C GLU A 94 1.28 8.90 -12.81
N ILE A 95 0.83 8.14 -11.79
CA ILE A 95 1.75 7.43 -10.89
C ILE A 95 2.59 6.42 -11.68
N LEU A 96 1.95 5.63 -12.55
CA LEU A 96 2.63 4.63 -13.36
C LEU A 96 3.60 5.25 -14.38
N LYS A 97 3.27 6.42 -14.97
CA LYS A 97 4.19 7.20 -15.82
C LYS A 97 5.43 7.63 -15.05
N GLU A 98 5.28 8.08 -13.82
CA GLU A 98 6.42 8.48 -12.99
C GLU A 98 7.30 7.28 -12.63
N LEU A 99 6.72 6.13 -12.27
CA LEU A 99 7.47 4.90 -12.04
C LEU A 99 8.22 4.42 -13.29
N LYS A 100 7.57 4.50 -14.45
CA LYS A 100 8.19 4.22 -15.75
C LYS A 100 9.35 5.17 -16.02
N ARG A 101 9.17 6.49 -15.81
CA ARG A 101 10.22 7.51 -15.95
C ARG A 101 11.42 7.22 -15.04
N ILE A 102 11.19 6.85 -13.78
CA ILE A 102 12.25 6.45 -12.84
C ILE A 102 13.02 5.25 -13.40
N ALA A 103 12.30 4.24 -13.91
CA ALA A 103 12.92 3.04 -14.46
C ALA A 103 13.75 3.37 -15.71
N GLU A 104 13.20 4.12 -16.67
CA GLU A 104 13.90 4.50 -17.90
C GLU A 104 15.14 5.35 -17.63
N TRP A 105 15.04 6.28 -16.65
CA TRP A 105 16.18 7.10 -16.23
C TRP A 105 17.29 6.26 -15.58
N ARG A 106 16.93 5.29 -14.71
CA ARG A 106 17.93 4.44 -14.04
C ARG A 106 18.59 3.43 -14.95
N LEU A 107 17.84 2.93 -15.94
CA LEU A 107 18.27 1.86 -16.82
C LEU A 107 18.83 2.39 -18.15
N GLU A 108 18.72 3.70 -18.38
CA GLU A 108 19.13 4.37 -19.63
C GLU A 108 18.52 3.69 -20.88
N THR A 109 17.30 3.15 -20.75
CA THR A 109 16.61 2.43 -21.83
C THR A 109 15.10 2.60 -21.72
N GLU A 110 14.40 2.55 -22.86
CA GLU A 110 12.94 2.56 -22.90
C GLU A 110 12.38 1.24 -22.36
N VAL A 111 11.28 1.35 -21.59
CA VAL A 111 10.57 0.22 -21.04
C VAL A 111 9.08 0.32 -21.37
N SER A 112 8.52 -0.77 -21.92
CA SER A 112 7.14 -0.82 -22.38
C SER A 112 6.28 -1.89 -21.71
N LYS A 113 6.85 -2.75 -20.86
CA LYS A 113 6.14 -3.90 -20.28
C LYS A 113 6.20 -3.90 -18.75
N ALA A 114 5.08 -4.25 -18.11
CA ALA A 114 5.02 -4.33 -16.66
C ALA A 114 4.14 -5.48 -16.15
N VAL A 115 4.52 -6.00 -14.98
CA VAL A 115 3.66 -6.72 -14.04
C VAL A 115 3.22 -5.71 -12.99
N ILE A 116 1.91 -5.60 -12.73
CA ILE A 116 1.35 -4.64 -11.77
C ILE A 116 0.59 -5.38 -10.67
N THR A 117 0.73 -4.95 -9.42
CA THR A 117 0.07 -5.56 -8.27
C THR A 117 -1.34 -5.02 -8.04
N VAL A 118 -2.20 -5.86 -7.51
CA VAL A 118 -3.53 -5.48 -7.01
C VAL A 118 -3.84 -6.22 -5.71
N PRO A 119 -4.69 -5.68 -4.82
CA PRO A 119 -5.21 -6.41 -3.69
C PRO A 119 -5.86 -7.74 -4.14
N ALA A 120 -5.72 -8.78 -3.31
CA ALA A 120 -6.30 -10.09 -3.67
C ALA A 120 -7.81 -10.04 -3.77
N TYR A 121 -8.45 -9.18 -2.98
CA TYR A 121 -9.91 -9.02 -2.91
C TYR A 121 -10.48 -8.07 -3.99
N PHE A 122 -9.66 -7.58 -4.92
CA PHE A 122 -10.14 -6.81 -6.07
C PHE A 122 -11.00 -7.68 -7.00
N ASN A 123 -12.16 -7.15 -7.38
CA ASN A 123 -13.03 -7.77 -8.39
C ASN A 123 -12.50 -7.54 -9.82
N ASP A 124 -13.15 -8.15 -10.80
CA ASP A 124 -12.73 -8.07 -12.21
C ASP A 124 -12.76 -6.64 -12.75
N GLY A 125 -13.73 -5.81 -12.35
CA GLY A 125 -13.81 -4.39 -12.72
C GLY A 125 -12.60 -3.59 -12.22
N GLN A 126 -12.23 -3.77 -10.97
CA GLN A 126 -11.07 -3.12 -10.35
C GLN A 126 -9.74 -3.56 -10.98
N ARG A 127 -9.62 -4.85 -11.34
CA ARG A 127 -8.47 -5.39 -12.07
C ARG A 127 -8.39 -4.83 -13.49
N ALA A 128 -9.51 -4.75 -14.19
CA ALA A 128 -9.59 -4.14 -15.52
C ALA A 128 -9.23 -2.66 -15.49
N ALA A 129 -9.70 -1.91 -14.49
CA ALA A 129 -9.36 -0.50 -14.27
C ALA A 129 -7.85 -0.32 -14.02
N THR A 130 -7.23 -1.20 -13.22
CA THR A 130 -5.78 -1.17 -12.99
C THR A 130 -4.99 -1.44 -14.27
N LYS A 131 -5.45 -2.39 -15.09
CA LYS A 131 -4.85 -2.67 -16.41
C LYS A 131 -4.98 -1.46 -17.33
N ALA A 132 -6.15 -0.84 -17.40
CA ALA A 132 -6.41 0.36 -18.20
C ALA A 132 -5.49 1.53 -17.78
N ALA A 133 -5.26 1.72 -16.47
CA ALA A 133 -4.30 2.71 -15.98
C ALA A 133 -2.88 2.44 -16.50
N GLY A 134 -2.44 1.17 -16.54
CA GLY A 134 -1.16 0.78 -17.14
C GLY A 134 -1.07 1.11 -18.62
N GLU A 135 -2.12 0.83 -19.38
CA GLU A 135 -2.20 1.13 -20.81
C GLU A 135 -2.18 2.64 -21.07
N LEU A 136 -2.89 3.44 -20.26
CA LEU A 136 -2.85 4.92 -20.28
C LEU A 136 -1.46 5.47 -19.93
N ALA A 137 -0.66 4.74 -19.16
CA ALA A 137 0.72 5.08 -18.86
C ALA A 137 1.71 4.66 -19.98
N GLY A 138 1.22 4.05 -21.05
CA GLY A 138 2.04 3.54 -22.14
C GLY A 138 2.82 2.28 -21.76
N LEU A 139 2.22 1.42 -20.91
CA LEU A 139 2.76 0.13 -20.52
C LEU A 139 1.86 -0.99 -21.04
N GLU A 140 2.47 -1.99 -21.68
CA GLU A 140 1.83 -3.29 -21.91
C GLU A 140 1.79 -4.03 -20.56
N VAL A 141 0.60 -4.15 -19.96
CA VAL A 141 0.42 -4.88 -18.70
C VAL A 141 0.37 -6.38 -19.00
N VAL A 142 1.53 -7.02 -18.93
CA VAL A 142 1.68 -8.44 -19.26
C VAL A 142 1.08 -9.37 -18.23
N ARG A 143 0.94 -8.89 -16.98
CA ARG A 143 0.26 -9.62 -15.89
C ARG A 143 -0.20 -8.66 -14.80
N ILE A 144 -1.38 -8.94 -14.25
CA ILE A 144 -1.82 -8.47 -12.93
C ILE A 144 -1.52 -9.58 -11.93
N ILE A 145 -0.89 -9.25 -10.79
CA ILE A 145 -0.57 -10.19 -9.72
C ILE A 145 -1.17 -9.71 -8.40
N ASN A 146 -1.65 -10.63 -7.58
CA ASN A 146 -2.15 -10.29 -6.25
C ASN A 146 -1.01 -9.88 -5.31
N GLU A 147 -1.19 -8.81 -4.55
CA GLU A 147 -0.23 -8.29 -3.58
C GLU A 147 0.29 -9.36 -2.60
N PRO A 148 -0.58 -10.16 -1.94
CA PRO A 148 -0.10 -11.20 -1.04
C PRO A 148 0.65 -12.32 -1.77
N THR A 149 0.32 -12.60 -3.03
CA THR A 149 1.08 -13.56 -3.84
C THR A 149 2.47 -13.00 -4.16
N ALA A 150 2.56 -11.72 -4.49
CA ALA A 150 3.85 -11.06 -4.69
C ALA A 150 4.68 -11.06 -3.40
N ALA A 151 4.08 -10.75 -2.26
CA ALA A 151 4.76 -10.81 -0.96
C ALA A 151 5.26 -12.22 -0.63
N ALA A 152 4.45 -13.26 -0.92
CA ALA A 152 4.86 -14.66 -0.73
C ALA A 152 6.04 -15.06 -1.65
N LEU A 153 6.08 -14.56 -2.89
CA LEU A 153 7.22 -14.75 -3.79
C LEU A 153 8.50 -14.14 -3.20
N ALA A 154 8.42 -12.93 -2.67
CA ALA A 154 9.57 -12.30 -2.02
C ALA A 154 10.03 -13.06 -0.77
N TYR A 155 9.08 -13.51 0.06
CA TYR A 155 9.35 -14.32 1.25
C TYR A 155 9.93 -15.70 0.91
N GLY A 156 9.37 -16.35 -0.12
CA GLY A 156 9.70 -17.73 -0.49
C GLY A 156 10.98 -17.86 -1.33
N LEU A 157 11.62 -16.77 -1.74
CA LEU A 157 12.78 -16.82 -2.65
C LEU A 157 13.89 -17.73 -2.12
N ASP A 158 14.14 -17.70 -0.82
CA ASP A 158 15.17 -18.52 -0.16
C ASP A 158 14.66 -19.89 0.32
N LYS A 159 13.34 -20.13 0.25
CA LYS A 159 12.63 -21.29 0.84
C LYS A 159 11.95 -22.21 -0.19
N LEU A 160 12.29 -22.08 -1.47
CA LEU A 160 11.61 -22.72 -2.62
C LEU A 160 11.57 -24.26 -2.62
N GLN A 161 12.31 -24.92 -1.74
CA GLN A 161 12.43 -26.39 -1.70
C GLN A 161 11.47 -27.04 -0.68
N ASP A 162 10.96 -26.29 0.28
CA ASP A 162 10.16 -26.79 1.37
C ASP A 162 8.66 -26.62 1.10
N LYS A 163 7.88 -27.62 1.50
CA LYS A 163 6.42 -27.46 1.55
C LYS A 163 6.07 -26.61 2.76
N ALA A 164 5.38 -25.51 2.55
CA ALA A 164 4.97 -24.60 3.62
C ALA A 164 3.59 -23.98 3.36
N ARG A 165 2.82 -23.79 4.42
CA ARG A 165 1.57 -23.01 4.43
C ARG A 165 1.80 -21.70 5.13
N VAL A 166 1.57 -20.60 4.40
CA VAL A 166 1.88 -19.27 4.85
C VAL A 166 0.61 -18.41 4.81
N ALA A 167 0.35 -17.70 5.92
CA ALA A 167 -0.61 -16.61 5.91
C ALA A 167 0.12 -15.30 5.63
N VAL A 168 -0.29 -14.58 4.61
CA VAL A 168 0.16 -13.22 4.32
C VAL A 168 -0.92 -12.26 4.81
N TYR A 169 -0.58 -11.49 5.84
CA TYR A 169 -1.40 -10.45 6.43
C TYR A 169 -0.94 -9.11 5.87
N ASP A 170 -1.67 -8.61 4.87
CA ASP A 170 -1.37 -7.35 4.19
C ASP A 170 -2.30 -6.24 4.70
N LEU A 171 -1.72 -5.29 5.45
CA LEU A 171 -2.43 -4.13 5.96
C LEU A 171 -1.75 -2.85 5.50
N GLY A 172 -2.24 -2.36 4.37
CA GLY A 172 -1.73 -1.15 3.73
C GLY A 172 -2.32 0.15 4.28
N GLY A 173 -2.25 1.20 3.48
CA GLY A 173 -2.89 2.48 3.81
C GLY A 173 -4.40 2.48 3.58
N GLY A 174 -4.88 1.76 2.57
CA GLY A 174 -6.28 1.80 2.16
C GLY A 174 -7.02 0.47 2.20
N THR A 175 -6.32 -0.64 2.12
CA THR A 175 -6.88 -1.99 2.00
C THR A 175 -6.28 -2.94 3.02
N PHE A 176 -7.05 -3.96 3.35
CA PHE A 176 -6.63 -5.11 4.13
C PHE A 176 -6.93 -6.40 3.37
N ASP A 177 -5.95 -7.29 3.28
CA ASP A 177 -6.10 -8.65 2.76
C ASP A 177 -5.40 -9.65 3.68
N LEU A 178 -6.07 -10.78 3.98
CA LEU A 178 -5.42 -11.99 4.44
C LEU A 178 -5.49 -13.05 3.35
N THR A 179 -4.35 -13.60 2.96
CA THR A 179 -4.27 -14.69 1.99
C THR A 179 -3.50 -15.86 2.60
N ILE A 180 -4.08 -17.04 2.51
CA ILE A 180 -3.46 -18.30 2.90
C ILE A 180 -2.97 -18.99 1.64
N LEU A 181 -1.67 -19.30 1.61
CA LEU A 181 -0.98 -19.93 0.48
C LEU A 181 -0.31 -21.21 0.90
N GLU A 182 -0.31 -22.20 0.00
CA GLU A 182 0.59 -23.35 0.08
C GLU A 182 1.71 -23.17 -0.95
N MET A 183 2.95 -23.36 -0.51
CA MET A 183 4.15 -23.31 -1.33
C MET A 183 4.79 -24.67 -1.35
N GLU A 184 5.11 -25.20 -2.54
CA GLU A 184 5.81 -26.48 -2.67
C GLU A 184 6.57 -26.52 -4.02
N GLY A 185 7.88 -26.78 -3.98
CA GLY A 185 8.70 -26.94 -5.18
C GLY A 185 8.69 -25.75 -6.14
N GLY A 186 8.54 -24.53 -5.63
CA GLY A 186 8.43 -23.31 -6.44
C GLY A 186 7.03 -23.03 -7.00
N VAL A 187 6.04 -23.81 -6.60
CA VAL A 187 4.61 -23.60 -6.90
C VAL A 187 3.96 -22.88 -5.74
N PHE A 188 3.18 -21.85 -6.02
CA PHE A 188 2.44 -21.05 -5.05
C PHE A 188 0.95 -21.18 -5.35
N GLN A 189 0.22 -21.82 -4.45
CA GLN A 189 -1.22 -22.02 -4.58
C GLN A 189 -1.96 -21.23 -3.51
N VAL A 190 -2.89 -20.37 -3.93
CA VAL A 190 -3.81 -19.66 -3.03
C VAL A 190 -4.88 -20.66 -2.56
N LEU A 191 -4.98 -20.87 -1.24
CA LEU A 191 -5.99 -21.73 -0.63
C LEU A 191 -7.25 -20.93 -0.27
N ALA A 192 -7.07 -19.73 0.29
CA ALA A 192 -8.16 -18.81 0.59
C ALA A 192 -7.65 -17.37 0.63
N THR A 193 -8.54 -16.43 0.37
CA THR A 193 -8.30 -15.00 0.59
C THR A 193 -9.56 -14.33 1.13
N HIS A 194 -9.40 -13.42 2.07
CA HIS A 194 -10.48 -12.59 2.58
C HIS A 194 -9.95 -11.22 2.98
N GLY A 195 -10.70 -10.16 2.66
CA GLY A 195 -10.21 -8.81 2.88
C GLY A 195 -11.31 -7.75 2.97
N ASP A 196 -10.87 -6.50 3.05
CA ASP A 196 -11.72 -5.32 3.08
C ASP A 196 -11.00 -4.19 2.31
N THR A 197 -11.58 -3.78 1.19
CA THR A 197 -11.01 -2.76 0.30
C THR A 197 -11.17 -1.33 0.83
N GLN A 198 -11.80 -1.17 1.99
CA GLN A 198 -12.02 0.10 2.69
C GLN A 198 -11.55 0.01 4.15
N LEU A 199 -10.40 -0.62 4.37
CA LEU A 199 -9.80 -0.81 5.69
C LEU A 199 -8.29 -0.68 5.61
N GLY A 200 -7.73 0.38 6.22
CA GLY A 200 -6.27 0.60 6.19
C GLY A 200 -5.80 1.72 7.10
N GLY A 201 -4.55 2.11 6.94
CA GLY A 201 -3.91 3.15 7.75
C GLY A 201 -4.54 4.53 7.64
N ASP A 202 -5.16 4.85 6.48
CA ASP A 202 -5.86 6.12 6.26
C ASP A 202 -7.07 6.27 7.22
N ASP A 203 -7.68 5.15 7.63
CA ASP A 203 -8.79 5.18 8.61
C ASP A 203 -8.26 5.53 10.01
N VAL A 204 -7.06 5.07 10.35
CA VAL A 204 -6.39 5.45 11.60
C VAL A 204 -6.01 6.93 11.58
N ASP A 205 -5.50 7.44 10.45
CA ASP A 205 -5.21 8.87 10.29
C ASP A 205 -6.47 9.71 10.48
N ARG A 206 -7.61 9.25 9.97
CA ARG A 206 -8.90 9.92 10.19
C ARG A 206 -9.35 9.88 11.65
N MET A 207 -9.19 8.76 12.35
CA MET A 207 -9.50 8.68 13.79
C MET A 207 -8.67 9.69 14.61
N ILE A 208 -7.37 9.80 14.30
CA ILE A 208 -6.49 10.78 14.93
C ILE A 208 -6.94 12.21 14.55
N PHE A 209 -7.21 12.46 13.27
CA PHE A 209 -7.73 13.73 12.79
C PHE A 209 -8.99 14.16 13.56
N GLU A 210 -9.97 13.28 13.71
CA GLU A 210 -11.20 13.54 14.46
C GLU A 210 -10.91 13.89 15.93
N LYS A 211 -9.97 13.18 16.57
CA LYS A 211 -9.51 13.49 17.92
C LYS A 211 -8.87 14.88 18.00
N LEU A 212 -8.00 15.22 17.05
CA LEU A 212 -7.30 16.52 17.01
C LEU A 212 -8.29 17.68 16.78
N THR A 213 -9.31 17.46 15.97
CA THR A 213 -10.29 18.47 15.59
C THR A 213 -11.40 18.65 16.61
N ALA A 214 -11.70 17.62 17.43
CA ALA A 214 -12.73 17.71 18.47
C ALA A 214 -12.49 18.85 19.48
N GLY A 215 -11.24 19.24 19.73
CA GLY A 215 -10.87 20.37 20.60
C GLY A 215 -10.65 21.70 19.86
N ALA A 216 -10.66 21.69 18.52
CA ALA A 216 -10.27 22.85 17.71
C ALA A 216 -11.46 23.76 17.32
N GLY A 217 -12.71 23.31 17.51
CA GLY A 217 -13.90 23.95 16.99
C GLY A 217 -14.01 23.80 15.47
N GLU A 218 -14.79 24.67 14.83
CA GLU A 218 -14.92 24.64 13.37
C GLU A 218 -13.59 24.94 12.68
N ILE A 219 -13.16 24.03 11.81
CA ILE A 219 -11.93 24.13 11.04
C ILE A 219 -12.29 24.71 9.68
N ALA A 220 -11.63 25.81 9.31
CA ALA A 220 -11.84 26.46 8.03
C ALA A 220 -11.43 25.51 6.87
N ALA A 221 -12.20 25.52 5.80
CA ALA A 221 -11.85 24.84 4.58
C ALA A 221 -10.44 25.25 4.11
N GLY A 222 -9.61 24.28 3.73
CA GLY A 222 -8.26 24.52 3.24
C GLY A 222 -7.15 24.37 4.30
N VAL A 223 -7.47 24.09 5.59
CA VAL A 223 -6.45 23.80 6.60
C VAL A 223 -6.49 22.34 7.10
N GLU A 224 -7.50 21.56 6.72
CA GLU A 224 -7.69 20.16 7.09
C GLU A 224 -6.45 19.29 6.80
N TRP A 225 -5.76 19.57 5.71
CA TRP A 225 -4.55 18.84 5.31
C TRP A 225 -3.44 18.93 6.37
N LYS A 226 -3.33 20.04 7.12
CA LYS A 226 -2.35 20.19 8.20
C LYS A 226 -2.62 19.19 9.32
N PHE A 227 -3.91 19.00 9.64
CA PHE A 227 -4.34 18.05 10.67
C PHE A 227 -4.15 16.61 10.21
N MET A 228 -4.48 16.32 8.94
CA MET A 228 -4.29 14.98 8.37
C MET A 228 -2.80 14.62 8.27
N GLU A 229 -1.94 15.55 7.83
CA GLU A 229 -0.50 15.34 7.79
C GLU A 229 0.08 15.10 9.19
N GLU A 230 -0.39 15.85 10.17
CA GLU A 230 0.06 15.69 11.55
C GLU A 230 -0.48 14.41 12.18
N ALA A 231 -1.71 13.99 11.82
CA ALA A 231 -2.27 12.71 12.21
C ALA A 231 -1.43 11.54 11.68
N GLU A 232 -1.03 11.57 10.40
CA GLU A 232 -0.16 10.55 9.81
C GLU A 232 1.22 10.52 10.51
N LYS A 233 1.81 11.69 10.79
CA LYS A 233 3.07 11.78 11.53
C LYS A 233 2.95 11.18 12.93
N ALA A 234 1.86 11.49 13.64
CA ALA A 234 1.59 10.96 14.97
C ALA A 234 1.44 9.42 14.94
N LYS A 235 0.64 8.89 14.00
CA LYS A 235 0.50 7.43 13.81
C LYS A 235 1.84 6.75 13.59
N ARG A 236 2.67 7.29 12.70
CA ARG A 236 3.99 6.74 12.40
C ARG A 236 4.93 6.82 13.59
N ALA A 237 5.01 7.97 14.27
CA ALA A 237 5.88 8.17 15.42
C ALA A 237 5.52 7.24 16.58
N LEU A 238 4.23 7.03 16.83
CA LEU A 238 3.73 6.14 17.88
C LEU A 238 3.96 4.64 17.59
N SER A 239 4.43 4.27 16.40
CA SER A 239 4.92 2.91 16.15
C SER A 239 6.25 2.65 16.87
N ASP A 240 7.06 3.67 17.10
CA ASP A 240 8.40 3.56 17.71
C ASP A 240 8.49 4.23 19.09
N ALA A 241 7.66 5.26 19.35
CA ALA A 241 7.64 6.02 20.61
C ALA A 241 6.37 5.76 21.42
N GLU A 242 6.43 6.00 22.74
CA GLU A 242 5.27 5.87 23.64
C GLU A 242 4.34 7.10 23.58
N ASP A 243 4.86 8.25 23.19
CA ASP A 243 4.12 9.49 23.04
C ASP A 243 4.60 10.30 21.84
N TYR A 244 3.75 11.19 21.34
CA TYR A 244 4.05 12.13 20.28
C TYR A 244 3.43 13.50 20.59
N ALA A 245 4.27 14.55 20.55
CA ALA A 245 3.84 15.93 20.72
C ALA A 245 3.27 16.46 19.40
N VAL A 246 1.97 16.48 19.28
CA VAL A 246 1.24 17.08 18.15
C VAL A 246 1.36 18.60 18.23
N ARG A 247 1.81 19.24 17.15
CA ARG A 247 1.95 20.68 17.05
C ARG A 247 1.47 21.19 15.70
N ILE A 248 0.37 21.93 15.70
CA ILE A 248 -0.17 22.58 14.50
C ILE A 248 -0.22 24.09 14.76
N PRO A 249 0.86 24.82 14.52
CA PRO A 249 0.94 26.25 14.81
C PRO A 249 0.09 27.05 13.82
N PHE A 250 -0.60 28.05 14.34
CA PHE A 250 -1.33 29.07 13.57
C PHE A 250 -2.16 28.47 12.41
N TYR A 251 -2.88 27.36 12.68
CA TYR A 251 -3.58 26.61 11.63
C TYR A 251 -4.62 27.43 10.87
N ASP A 252 -5.21 28.46 11.52
CA ASP A 252 -6.16 29.41 10.92
C ASP A 252 -5.64 30.86 10.88
N GLY A 253 -4.34 31.03 11.09
CA GLY A 253 -3.68 32.34 11.18
C GLY A 253 -3.59 32.91 12.61
N SER A 254 -4.31 32.34 13.59
CA SER A 254 -4.32 32.82 14.97
C SER A 254 -4.22 31.70 16.02
N ARG A 255 -4.93 30.59 15.82
CA ARG A 255 -5.00 29.47 16.77
C ARG A 255 -3.95 28.42 16.50
N SER A 256 -3.48 27.78 17.55
CA SER A 256 -2.54 26.66 17.48
C SER A 256 -3.09 25.48 18.27
N ILE A 257 -2.73 24.27 17.85
CA ILE A 257 -2.92 23.05 18.65
C ILE A 257 -1.58 22.60 19.16
N GLU A 258 -1.52 22.31 20.44
CA GLU A 258 -0.41 21.64 21.08
C GLU A 258 -1.00 20.65 22.11
N GLN A 259 -0.81 19.35 21.82
CA GLN A 259 -1.25 18.27 22.70
C GLN A 259 -0.38 17.05 22.54
N THR A 260 -0.31 16.21 23.55
CA THR A 260 0.38 14.92 23.46
C THR A 260 -0.62 13.83 23.15
N LEU A 261 -0.32 12.99 22.15
CA LEU A 261 -1.00 11.75 21.87
C LEU A 261 -0.11 10.60 22.32
N THR A 262 -0.68 9.67 23.10
CA THR A 262 0.06 8.50 23.60
C THR A 262 -0.26 7.26 22.76
N ARG A 263 0.67 6.29 22.73
CA ARG A 263 0.44 4.97 22.13
C ARG A 263 -0.77 4.27 22.76
N ALA A 264 -0.91 4.33 24.08
CA ALA A 264 -2.06 3.74 24.76
C ALA A 264 -3.40 4.30 24.29
N GLU A 265 -3.49 5.61 24.02
CA GLU A 265 -4.70 6.21 23.43
C GLU A 265 -4.93 5.71 22.00
N LEU A 266 -3.87 5.62 21.19
CA LEU A 266 -3.96 5.09 19.83
C LEU A 266 -4.42 3.62 19.83
N ASP A 267 -3.90 2.80 20.73
CA ASP A 267 -4.28 1.38 20.86
C ASP A 267 -5.77 1.24 21.22
N VAL A 268 -6.28 2.09 22.10
CA VAL A 268 -7.72 2.14 22.44
C VAL A 268 -8.55 2.54 21.22
N MET A 269 -8.14 3.58 20.48
CA MET A 269 -8.85 4.07 19.30
C MET A 269 -8.91 3.01 18.20
N THR A 270 -7.84 2.26 17.99
CA THR A 270 -7.71 1.30 16.91
C THR A 270 -8.23 -0.11 17.21
N LYS A 271 -8.65 -0.39 18.45
CA LYS A 271 -9.12 -1.71 18.87
C LYS A 271 -10.23 -2.28 17.98
N GLY A 272 -11.24 -1.49 17.65
CA GLY A 272 -12.35 -1.90 16.78
C GLY A 272 -11.90 -2.11 15.33
N TRP A 273 -10.98 -1.29 14.86
CA TRP A 273 -10.39 -1.38 13.53
C TRP A 273 -9.54 -2.66 13.38
N ILE A 274 -8.68 -2.98 14.36
CA ILE A 274 -7.94 -4.25 14.41
C ILE A 274 -8.90 -5.45 14.45
N ALA A 275 -9.97 -5.40 15.24
CA ALA A 275 -10.94 -6.49 15.32
C ALA A 275 -11.60 -6.81 13.96
N ARG A 276 -11.79 -5.81 13.06
CA ARG A 276 -12.25 -6.05 11.69
C ARG A 276 -11.27 -6.89 10.90
N THR A 277 -9.97 -6.64 10.99
CA THR A 277 -8.95 -7.43 10.30
C THR A 277 -8.95 -8.89 10.79
N LEU A 278 -9.03 -9.09 12.11
CA LEU A 278 -9.07 -10.44 12.70
C LEU A 278 -10.34 -11.22 12.34
N LYS A 279 -11.46 -10.52 12.06
CA LYS A 279 -12.66 -11.16 11.52
C LYS A 279 -12.41 -11.73 10.12
N CYS A 280 -11.71 -10.99 9.25
CA CYS A 280 -11.30 -11.49 7.94
C CYS A 280 -10.33 -12.66 8.06
N CYS A 281 -9.39 -12.62 9.01
CA CYS A 281 -8.47 -13.74 9.28
C CYS A 281 -9.23 -15.03 9.65
N ARG A 282 -10.22 -14.92 10.52
CA ARG A 282 -11.05 -16.06 10.90
C ARG A 282 -11.81 -16.64 9.71
N GLN A 283 -12.35 -15.78 8.85
CA GLN A 283 -13.07 -16.23 7.66
C GLN A 283 -12.14 -16.95 6.67
N ALA A 284 -10.95 -16.42 6.41
CA ALA A 284 -9.99 -17.05 5.51
C ALA A 284 -9.53 -18.43 6.02
N LEU A 285 -9.34 -18.60 7.33
CA LEU A 285 -9.06 -19.91 7.93
C LEU A 285 -10.23 -20.88 7.70
N LEU A 286 -11.47 -20.43 7.92
CA LEU A 286 -12.65 -21.25 7.65
C LEU A 286 -12.75 -21.66 6.17
N ASP A 287 -12.55 -20.73 5.26
CA ASP A 287 -12.65 -20.94 3.81
C ASP A 287 -11.54 -21.90 3.30
N SER A 288 -10.35 -21.86 3.92
CA SER A 288 -9.25 -22.79 3.59
C SER A 288 -9.39 -24.17 4.23
N GLY A 289 -10.29 -24.35 5.21
CA GLY A 289 -10.42 -25.57 6.00
C GLY A 289 -9.22 -25.81 6.93
N LEU A 290 -8.44 -24.77 7.25
CA LEU A 290 -7.26 -24.85 8.09
C LEU A 290 -7.49 -24.18 9.45
N GLU A 291 -6.74 -24.65 10.44
CA GLU A 291 -6.59 -23.96 11.73
C GLU A 291 -5.28 -23.15 11.76
N ALA A 292 -5.17 -22.20 12.69
CA ALA A 292 -3.95 -21.40 12.83
C ALA A 292 -2.70 -22.26 13.11
N SER A 293 -2.87 -23.41 13.77
CA SER A 293 -1.81 -24.39 14.01
C SER A 293 -1.24 -25.03 12.75
N ASP A 294 -2.04 -25.11 11.67
CA ASP A 294 -1.64 -25.72 10.39
C ASP A 294 -0.76 -24.82 9.53
N LEU A 295 -0.63 -23.56 9.90
CA LEU A 295 0.23 -22.60 9.22
C LEU A 295 1.68 -22.75 9.70
N ASP A 296 2.64 -22.67 8.80
CA ASP A 296 4.07 -22.69 9.13
C ASP A 296 4.58 -21.28 9.47
N ALA A 297 4.04 -20.25 8.82
CA ALA A 297 4.42 -18.86 9.04
C ALA A 297 3.27 -17.88 8.86
N VAL A 298 3.39 -16.72 9.52
CA VAL A 298 2.53 -15.53 9.32
C VAL A 298 3.42 -14.36 8.94
N VAL A 299 3.28 -13.91 7.70
CA VAL A 299 4.09 -12.84 7.12
C VAL A 299 3.31 -11.53 7.14
N LEU A 300 3.89 -10.49 7.72
CA LEU A 300 3.29 -9.16 7.76
C LEU A 300 3.81 -8.28 6.63
N VAL A 301 2.91 -7.72 5.85
CA VAL A 301 3.19 -6.74 4.80
C VAL A 301 2.28 -5.52 4.93
N GLY A 302 2.65 -4.42 4.27
CA GLY A 302 1.96 -3.15 4.36
C GLY A 302 2.40 -2.30 5.56
N GLY A 303 2.46 -0.99 5.37
CA GLY A 303 3.01 -0.04 6.34
C GLY A 303 2.30 -0.02 7.69
N SER A 304 0.99 -0.30 7.72
CA SER A 304 0.18 -0.30 8.96
C SER A 304 0.50 -1.47 9.89
N THR A 305 1.18 -2.52 9.40
CA THR A 305 1.68 -3.63 10.22
C THR A 305 2.86 -3.24 11.13
N ARG A 306 3.40 -2.02 10.96
CA ARG A 306 4.42 -1.47 11.87
C ARG A 306 3.86 -1.13 13.24
N MET A 307 2.54 -0.90 13.35
CA MET A 307 1.89 -0.58 14.63
C MET A 307 2.01 -1.75 15.61
N PRO A 308 2.54 -1.53 16.84
CA PRO A 308 2.74 -2.59 17.82
C PRO A 308 1.45 -3.34 18.18
N ALA A 309 0.31 -2.62 18.33
CA ALA A 309 -0.98 -3.22 18.59
C ALA A 309 -1.44 -4.21 17.51
N VAL A 310 -1.14 -3.92 16.23
CA VAL A 310 -1.43 -4.82 15.12
C VAL A 310 -0.60 -6.08 15.23
N ARG A 311 0.72 -5.95 15.43
CA ARG A 311 1.64 -7.10 15.55
C ARG A 311 1.25 -8.02 16.69
N SER A 312 0.97 -7.44 17.87
CA SER A 312 0.54 -8.20 19.05
C SER A 312 -0.77 -8.94 18.77
N ALA A 313 -1.77 -8.23 18.23
CA ALA A 313 -3.08 -8.83 17.95
C ALA A 313 -3.01 -9.99 16.94
N VAL A 314 -2.15 -9.85 15.91
CA VAL A 314 -1.95 -10.91 14.91
C VAL A 314 -1.20 -12.08 15.51
N ALA A 315 -0.12 -11.84 16.26
CA ALA A 315 0.63 -12.91 16.95
C ALA A 315 -0.26 -13.68 17.94
N ASP A 316 -1.09 -12.97 18.70
CA ASP A 316 -2.05 -13.54 19.64
C ASP A 316 -3.14 -14.36 18.93
N PHE A 317 -3.63 -13.88 17.78
CA PHE A 317 -4.66 -14.57 17.01
C PHE A 317 -4.17 -15.88 16.40
N PHE A 318 -2.98 -15.86 15.78
CA PHE A 318 -2.41 -17.05 15.13
C PHE A 318 -1.60 -17.92 16.09
N GLN A 319 -1.35 -17.50 17.33
CA GLN A 319 -0.49 -18.17 18.32
C GLN A 319 0.88 -18.49 17.73
N LYS A 320 1.43 -17.54 16.96
CA LYS A 320 2.72 -17.66 16.27
C LYS A 320 3.46 -16.34 16.30
N GLU A 321 4.79 -16.41 16.29
CA GLU A 321 5.60 -15.24 15.97
C GLU A 321 5.32 -14.78 14.54
N VAL A 322 5.16 -13.45 14.37
CA VAL A 322 4.95 -12.89 13.05
C VAL A 322 6.29 -12.61 12.37
N ASP A 323 6.40 -12.98 11.11
CA ASP A 323 7.61 -12.75 10.33
C ASP A 323 7.60 -11.31 9.77
N VAL A 324 8.62 -10.54 10.17
CA VAL A 324 8.86 -9.17 9.75
C VAL A 324 10.23 -9.01 9.08
N THR A 325 10.83 -10.11 8.62
CA THR A 325 12.18 -10.12 8.02
C THR A 325 12.23 -9.40 6.69
N GLN A 326 11.13 -9.36 5.95
CA GLN A 326 11.00 -8.54 4.75
C GLN A 326 10.62 -7.12 5.14
N HIS A 327 11.16 -6.12 4.43
CA HIS A 327 10.74 -4.74 4.61
C HIS A 327 9.27 -4.60 4.18
N PRO A 328 8.33 -4.28 5.09
CA PRO A 328 6.88 -4.38 4.81
C PRO A 328 6.41 -3.57 3.61
N ASP A 329 7.10 -2.45 3.32
CA ASP A 329 6.77 -1.54 2.24
C ASP A 329 7.45 -1.91 0.90
N GLU A 330 8.40 -2.88 0.89
CA GLU A 330 9.17 -3.28 -0.30
C GLU A 330 8.85 -4.70 -0.77
N ALA A 331 8.31 -5.55 0.09
CA ALA A 331 8.11 -6.97 -0.18
C ALA A 331 7.21 -7.21 -1.41
N ILE A 332 6.12 -6.48 -1.54
CA ILE A 332 5.18 -6.61 -2.67
C ILE A 332 5.86 -6.21 -3.98
N ALA A 333 6.58 -5.10 -4.01
CA ALA A 333 7.29 -4.64 -5.20
C ALA A 333 8.42 -5.61 -5.61
N LEU A 334 9.14 -6.18 -4.64
CA LEU A 334 10.14 -7.21 -4.90
C LEU A 334 9.50 -8.46 -5.51
N GLY A 335 8.36 -8.91 -4.97
CA GLY A 335 7.63 -10.05 -5.52
C GLY A 335 7.11 -9.82 -6.94
N ALA A 336 6.56 -8.64 -7.22
CA ALA A 336 6.19 -8.24 -8.58
C ALA A 336 7.41 -8.25 -9.53
N THR A 337 8.57 -7.81 -9.03
CA THR A 337 9.84 -7.83 -9.77
C THR A 337 10.31 -9.25 -10.05
N ILE A 338 10.20 -10.16 -9.08
CA ILE A 338 10.50 -11.60 -9.26
C ILE A 338 9.60 -12.19 -10.34
N GLN A 339 8.28 -11.92 -10.27
CA GLN A 339 7.34 -12.37 -11.29
C GLN A 339 7.69 -11.84 -12.70
N ALA A 340 8.05 -10.58 -12.79
CA ALA A 340 8.51 -9.97 -14.04
C ALA A 340 9.78 -10.66 -14.56
N GLY A 341 10.72 -10.98 -13.69
CA GLY A 341 11.94 -11.73 -14.01
C GLY A 341 11.67 -13.14 -14.52
N VAL A 342 10.74 -13.85 -13.90
CA VAL A 342 10.31 -15.19 -14.37
C VAL A 342 9.68 -15.11 -15.76
N MET A 343 8.80 -14.14 -15.99
CA MET A 343 8.13 -13.96 -17.30
C MET A 343 9.09 -13.54 -18.40
N SER A 344 10.12 -12.77 -18.07
CA SER A 344 11.15 -12.37 -19.03
C SER A 344 12.24 -13.45 -19.25
N GLY A 345 12.26 -14.52 -18.45
CA GLY A 345 13.30 -15.55 -18.47
C GLY A 345 14.59 -15.13 -17.76
N ALA A 346 14.64 -13.96 -17.11
CA ALA A 346 15.79 -13.47 -16.36
C ALA A 346 15.99 -14.17 -15.01
N MET A 347 14.97 -14.87 -14.53
CA MET A 347 15.00 -15.73 -13.33
C MET A 347 14.53 -17.15 -13.66
N ARG A 348 14.90 -18.13 -12.82
CA ARG A 348 14.38 -19.51 -12.93
C ARG A 348 12.86 -19.52 -12.79
N LYS A 349 12.21 -20.45 -13.51
CA LYS A 349 10.74 -20.58 -13.49
C LYS A 349 10.26 -20.90 -12.08
N MET A 350 9.40 -20.04 -11.56
CA MET A 350 8.45 -20.31 -10.47
C MET A 350 7.05 -20.38 -11.06
N VAL A 351 6.20 -21.23 -10.56
CA VAL A 351 4.83 -21.40 -11.09
C VAL A 351 3.84 -20.89 -10.05
N LEU A 352 3.04 -19.91 -10.48
CA LEU A 352 1.86 -19.46 -9.74
C LEU A 352 0.63 -20.19 -10.29
N LEU A 353 -0.09 -20.88 -9.44
CA LEU A 353 -1.36 -21.54 -9.72
C LEU A 353 -2.52 -20.75 -9.11
#